data_1ff0b8206db1c6c2aadc63f599ef2442
#
_entry.id   1ff0b8206db1c6c2aadc63f599ef2442
#
_cell.length_a   1.000
_cell.length_b   1.000
_cell.length_c   1.000
_cell.angle_alpha   90.00
_cell.angle_beta   90.00
_cell.angle_gamma   90.00
#
_symmetry.space_group_name_H-M   'P 1'
#
loop_
_entity.id
_entity.type
_entity.pdbx_description
1 polymer ?
#
loop_
_entity_poly.entity_id
_entity_poly.type
_entity_poly.pdbx_seq_one_letter_code
_entity_poly.pdbx_strand_id
1 'polypeptide(L)'
;MNAQAAAKTAASPQTPPLPQASPEAVGLSRSGLQRMSDAFRRDIDKGTTPGLTVLVARRGQIGWFEALGKQNPTSDAAMRHDAIFRIFSMTKPIVSMGIMALFEDGKLLLEHPLAKYIPEFAEQKVGIERDGKLELVPLARPITIQDLLRHTSGITYEHTGNGPIHKMYQDSRLRSRKIDNAEH
;
A
#
# COMPACT_ATOMS: atom_id res chain seq x y z
N MET A 1 6.68 32.07 36.64
CA MET A 1 5.54 32.37 35.74
C MET A 1 5.73 31.56 34.47
N ASN A 2 5.15 30.34 34.41
CA ASN A 2 5.23 29.46 33.25
C ASN A 2 3.96 29.63 32.43
N ALA A 3 4.08 30.28 31.28
CA ALA A 3 3.01 30.31 30.29
C ALA A 3 3.21 29.13 29.32
N GLN A 4 2.49 28.06 29.57
CA GLN A 4 2.39 26.89 28.70
C GLN A 4 1.38 27.21 27.61
N ALA A 5 1.87 27.60 26.42
CA ALA A 5 1.03 27.81 25.24
C ALA A 5 0.51 26.45 24.75
N ALA A 6 -0.77 26.18 25.04
CA ALA A 6 -1.47 25.05 24.46
C ALA A 6 -1.59 25.24 22.95
N ALA A 7 -0.85 24.48 22.17
CA ALA A 7 -1.03 24.39 20.73
C ALA A 7 -2.41 23.79 20.45
N LYS A 8 -3.36 24.61 20.01
CA LYS A 8 -4.63 24.17 19.45
C LYS A 8 -4.31 23.40 18.16
N THR A 9 -4.37 22.09 18.23
CA THR A 9 -4.39 21.24 17.05
C THR A 9 -5.67 21.56 16.27
N ALA A 10 -5.55 22.30 15.19
CA ALA A 10 -6.65 22.54 14.28
C ALA A 10 -7.05 21.18 13.69
N ALA A 11 -8.27 20.71 13.99
CA ALA A 11 -8.81 19.52 13.36
C ALA A 11 -8.84 19.76 11.85
N SER A 12 -8.15 18.90 11.10
CA SER A 12 -8.22 18.90 9.64
C SER A 12 -9.70 18.79 9.22
N PRO A 13 -10.16 19.52 8.20
CA PRO A 13 -11.52 19.40 7.71
C PRO A 13 -11.74 17.95 7.29
N GLN A 14 -12.53 17.23 8.08
CA GLN A 14 -12.90 15.85 7.75
C GLN A 14 -13.83 15.91 6.54
N THR A 15 -13.35 15.41 5.39
CA THR A 15 -14.23 15.16 4.27
C THR A 15 -15.30 14.18 4.75
N PRO A 16 -16.61 14.51 4.61
CA PRO A 16 -17.66 13.61 5.06
C PRO A 16 -17.50 12.25 4.35
N PRO A 17 -17.76 11.15 5.05
CA PRO A 17 -17.72 9.84 4.43
C PRO A 17 -18.68 9.80 3.23
N LEU A 18 -18.36 8.99 2.21
CA LEU A 18 -19.24 8.82 1.05
C LEU A 18 -20.67 8.50 1.52
N PRO A 19 -21.71 9.14 0.95
CA PRO A 19 -23.07 8.84 1.31
C PRO A 19 -23.44 7.39 0.99
N GLN A 20 -24.34 6.82 1.77
CA GLN A 20 -24.86 5.48 1.52
C GLN A 20 -26.09 5.53 0.62
N ALA A 21 -26.26 4.53 -0.20
CA ALA A 21 -27.44 4.34 -1.06
C ALA A 21 -27.80 2.84 -1.13
N SER A 22 -29.05 2.54 -1.55
CA SER A 22 -29.36 1.17 -1.86
C SER A 22 -28.54 0.68 -3.08
N PRO A 23 -28.17 -0.59 -3.17
CA PRO A 23 -27.44 -1.11 -4.33
C PRO A 23 -28.10 -0.75 -5.65
N GLU A 24 -29.40 -0.90 -5.74
CA GLU A 24 -30.20 -0.62 -6.94
C GLU A 24 -30.14 0.86 -7.36
N ALA A 25 -30.17 1.78 -6.42
CA ALA A 25 -30.10 3.22 -6.68
C ALA A 25 -28.80 3.62 -7.39
N VAL A 26 -27.71 2.90 -7.12
CA VAL A 26 -26.42 3.10 -7.77
C VAL A 26 -26.18 2.11 -8.93
N GLY A 27 -27.17 1.32 -9.31
CA GLY A 27 -27.12 0.38 -10.43
C GLY A 27 -26.27 -0.86 -10.15
N LEU A 28 -26.30 -1.34 -8.90
CA LEU A 28 -25.70 -2.60 -8.46
C LEU A 28 -26.81 -3.65 -8.24
N SER A 29 -26.47 -4.91 -8.48
CA SER A 29 -27.39 -6.04 -8.21
C SER A 29 -27.26 -6.48 -6.75
N ARG A 30 -28.29 -6.30 -5.94
CA ARG A 30 -28.34 -6.81 -4.56
C ARG A 30 -28.08 -8.30 -4.50
N SER A 31 -28.70 -9.09 -5.37
CA SER A 31 -28.50 -10.55 -5.41
C SER A 31 -27.06 -10.94 -5.79
N GLY A 32 -26.41 -10.13 -6.64
CA GLY A 32 -25.01 -10.32 -6.97
C GLY A 32 -24.09 -10.04 -5.77
N LEU A 33 -24.34 -8.95 -5.06
CA LEU A 33 -23.59 -8.59 -3.85
C LEU A 33 -23.82 -9.60 -2.72
N GLN A 34 -25.05 -10.12 -2.58
CA GLN A 34 -25.35 -11.16 -1.60
C GLN A 34 -24.58 -12.47 -1.89
N ARG A 35 -24.53 -12.91 -3.16
CA ARG A 35 -23.73 -14.09 -3.55
C ARG A 35 -22.24 -13.89 -3.24
N MET A 36 -21.72 -12.68 -3.42
CA MET A 36 -20.35 -12.33 -3.05
C MET A 36 -20.14 -12.47 -1.53
N SER A 37 -21.02 -11.89 -0.73
CA SER A 37 -20.95 -12.00 0.75
C SER A 37 -21.07 -13.45 1.23
N ASP A 38 -21.93 -14.25 0.59
CA ASP A 38 -22.08 -15.67 0.90
C ASP A 38 -20.80 -16.47 0.55
N ALA A 39 -20.09 -16.08 -0.50
CA ALA A 39 -18.79 -16.67 -0.81
C ALA A 39 -17.77 -16.38 0.29
N PHE A 40 -17.68 -15.13 0.75
CA PHE A 40 -16.78 -14.75 1.85
C PHE A 40 -17.15 -15.47 3.16
N ARG A 41 -18.42 -15.61 3.48
CA ARG A 41 -18.85 -16.39 4.66
C ARG A 41 -18.38 -17.83 4.59
N ARG A 42 -18.52 -18.47 3.44
CA ARG A 42 -18.01 -19.86 3.25
C ARG A 42 -16.49 -19.96 3.46
N ASP A 43 -15.73 -18.96 3.04
CA ASP A 43 -14.27 -18.96 3.25
C ASP A 43 -13.89 -18.73 4.71
N ILE A 44 -14.67 -17.92 5.43
CA ILE A 44 -14.54 -17.75 6.89
C ILE A 44 -14.89 -19.05 7.61
N ASP A 45 -15.99 -19.70 7.25
CA ASP A 45 -16.45 -20.96 7.85
C ASP A 45 -15.44 -22.11 7.64
N LYS A 46 -14.72 -22.10 6.51
CA LYS A 46 -13.61 -23.03 6.23
C LYS A 46 -12.31 -22.69 6.97
N GLY A 47 -12.25 -21.55 7.65
CA GLY A 47 -11.04 -21.08 8.30
C GLY A 47 -9.95 -20.53 7.36
N THR A 48 -10.28 -20.28 6.08
CA THR A 48 -9.32 -19.73 5.10
C THR A 48 -8.95 -18.30 5.44
N THR A 49 -9.88 -17.52 6.00
CA THR A 49 -9.64 -16.19 6.55
C THR A 49 -10.45 -16.00 7.83
N PRO A 50 -9.91 -15.32 8.85
CA PRO A 50 -10.64 -15.08 10.08
C PRO A 50 -11.82 -14.12 9.91
N GLY A 51 -11.70 -13.16 9.01
CA GLY A 51 -12.70 -12.15 8.73
C GLY A 51 -12.22 -11.12 7.73
N LEU A 52 -13.12 -10.30 7.26
CA LEU A 52 -12.85 -9.23 6.29
C LEU A 52 -13.89 -8.12 6.39
N THR A 53 -13.56 -6.97 5.79
CA THR A 53 -14.55 -5.96 5.42
C THR A 53 -14.63 -5.87 3.90
N VAL A 54 -15.82 -5.69 3.36
CA VAL A 54 -16.04 -5.48 1.93
C VAL A 54 -16.89 -4.21 1.73
N LEU A 55 -16.38 -3.31 0.89
CA LEU A 55 -17.07 -2.07 0.51
C LEU A 55 -17.15 -1.99 -1.01
N VAL A 56 -18.35 -1.76 -1.54
CA VAL A 56 -18.55 -1.48 -2.95
C VAL A 56 -19.21 -0.11 -3.08
N ALA A 57 -18.51 0.81 -3.74
CA ALA A 57 -19.00 2.15 -4.03
C ALA A 57 -19.18 2.34 -5.54
N ARG A 58 -20.22 3.07 -5.94
CA ARG A 58 -20.47 3.44 -7.33
C ARG A 58 -21.16 4.80 -7.38
N ARG A 59 -20.82 5.62 -8.37
CA ARG A 59 -21.37 6.98 -8.54
C ARG A 59 -21.19 7.87 -7.30
N GLY A 60 -20.03 7.71 -6.61
CA GLY A 60 -19.75 8.48 -5.40
C GLY A 60 -20.55 8.09 -4.16
N GLN A 61 -21.22 6.93 -4.16
CA GLN A 61 -22.05 6.45 -3.05
C GLN A 61 -21.68 5.00 -2.69
N ILE A 62 -21.77 4.66 -1.40
CA ILE A 62 -21.55 3.31 -0.90
C ILE A 62 -22.85 2.52 -1.12
N GLY A 63 -22.82 1.55 -2.03
CA GLY A 63 -23.95 0.68 -2.30
C GLY A 63 -23.94 -0.62 -1.49
N TRP A 64 -22.79 -1.00 -0.92
CA TRP A 64 -22.63 -2.19 -0.09
C TRP A 64 -21.48 -2.01 0.87
N PHE A 65 -21.67 -2.35 2.13
CA PHE A 65 -20.60 -2.34 3.13
C PHE A 65 -20.91 -3.36 4.21
N GLU A 66 -20.09 -4.39 4.33
CA GLU A 66 -20.21 -5.44 5.34
C GLU A 66 -18.89 -5.68 6.06
N ALA A 67 -19.01 -6.08 7.32
CA ALA A 67 -17.92 -6.62 8.15
C ALA A 67 -18.32 -8.05 8.53
N LEU A 68 -17.48 -9.02 8.17
CA LEU A 68 -17.76 -10.46 8.28
C LEU A 68 -16.68 -11.16 9.08
N GLY A 69 -17.06 -12.11 9.94
CA GLY A 69 -16.13 -12.93 10.72
C GLY A 69 -15.53 -12.19 11.93
N LYS A 70 -14.27 -12.48 12.24
CA LYS A 70 -13.55 -12.02 13.43
C LYS A 70 -12.39 -11.10 13.06
N GLN A 71 -12.03 -10.18 13.96
CA GLN A 71 -10.88 -9.29 13.77
C GLN A 71 -9.54 -10.03 13.90
N ASN A 72 -9.52 -11.05 14.75
CA ASN A 72 -8.34 -11.84 15.05
C ASN A 72 -8.74 -13.32 15.13
N PRO A 73 -7.98 -14.26 14.51
CA PRO A 73 -8.29 -15.68 14.57
C PRO A 73 -8.25 -16.26 16.00
N THR A 74 -7.53 -15.63 16.92
CA THR A 74 -7.35 -16.08 18.31
C THR A 74 -8.32 -15.41 19.29
N SER A 75 -9.25 -14.58 18.85
CA SER A 75 -10.24 -13.91 19.68
C SER A 75 -11.65 -14.04 19.12
N ASP A 76 -12.66 -13.87 19.98
CA ASP A 76 -14.07 -13.86 19.56
C ASP A 76 -14.58 -12.46 19.14
N ALA A 77 -13.69 -11.46 19.08
CA ALA A 77 -14.05 -10.11 18.69
C ALA A 77 -14.55 -10.10 17.23
N ALA A 78 -15.81 -9.71 17.04
CA ALA A 78 -16.40 -9.61 15.71
C ALA A 78 -15.66 -8.57 14.84
N MET A 79 -15.59 -8.81 13.53
CA MET A 79 -15.07 -7.84 12.57
C MET A 79 -15.92 -6.56 12.63
N ARG A 80 -15.25 -5.41 12.49
CA ARG A 80 -15.89 -4.10 12.55
C ARG A 80 -15.67 -3.34 11.24
N HIS A 81 -16.60 -2.46 10.89
CA HIS A 81 -16.48 -1.59 9.71
C HIS A 81 -15.31 -0.60 9.81
N ASP A 82 -14.92 -0.22 11.03
CA ASP A 82 -13.84 0.70 11.35
C ASP A 82 -12.53 0.00 11.75
N ALA A 83 -12.41 -1.30 11.46
CA ALA A 83 -11.19 -2.05 11.72
C ALA A 83 -10.02 -1.50 10.89
N ILE A 84 -8.84 -1.43 11.53
CA ILE A 84 -7.61 -0.97 10.87
C ILE A 84 -6.90 -2.17 10.26
N PHE A 85 -6.60 -2.07 8.96
CA PHE A 85 -5.93 -3.13 8.21
C PHE A 85 -4.52 -2.71 7.78
N ARG A 86 -3.61 -3.65 7.83
CA ARG A 86 -2.31 -3.52 7.18
C ARG A 86 -2.50 -3.78 5.69
N ILE A 87 -2.45 -2.72 4.88
CA ILE A 87 -2.83 -2.78 3.46
C ILE A 87 -1.67 -3.15 2.51
N PHE A 88 -0.47 -3.39 3.02
CA PHE A 88 0.71 -3.82 2.23
C PHE A 88 0.89 -3.00 0.94
N SER A 89 0.91 -3.65 -0.22
CA SER A 89 1.14 -3.00 -1.52
C SER A 89 0.05 -2.01 -1.94
N MET A 90 -1.14 -2.06 -1.35
CA MET A 90 -2.16 -1.02 -1.57
C MET A 90 -1.75 0.34 -0.97
N THR A 91 -0.68 0.40 -0.19
CA THR A 91 -0.02 1.65 0.21
C THR A 91 0.56 2.42 -0.99
N LYS A 92 0.97 1.71 -2.07
CA LYS A 92 1.59 2.34 -3.25
C LYS A 92 0.71 3.40 -3.93
N PRO A 93 -0.56 3.14 -4.24
CA PRO A 93 -1.44 4.18 -4.79
C PRO A 93 -1.55 5.41 -3.89
N ILE A 94 -1.61 5.22 -2.56
CA ILE A 94 -1.71 6.33 -1.60
C ILE A 94 -0.43 7.17 -1.63
N VAL A 95 0.75 6.53 -1.60
CA VAL A 95 2.04 7.23 -1.71
C VAL A 95 2.18 7.89 -3.08
N SER A 96 1.75 7.25 -4.16
CA SER A 96 1.77 7.82 -5.50
C SER A 96 0.90 9.07 -5.60
N MET A 97 -0.28 9.10 -4.96
CA MET A 97 -1.11 10.30 -4.85
C MET A 97 -0.38 11.44 -4.12
N GLY A 98 0.35 11.12 -3.03
CA GLY A 98 1.19 12.11 -2.34
C GLY A 98 2.30 12.68 -3.24
N ILE A 99 2.95 11.84 -4.04
CA ILE A 99 3.96 12.28 -5.03
C ILE A 99 3.31 13.17 -6.11
N MET A 100 2.12 12.81 -6.60
CA MET A 100 1.40 13.63 -7.59
C MET A 100 0.95 14.98 -7.03
N ALA A 101 0.59 15.06 -5.75
CA ALA A 101 0.31 16.33 -5.09
C ALA A 101 1.56 17.24 -5.02
N LEU A 102 2.74 16.66 -4.72
CA LEU A 102 4.00 17.41 -4.77
C LEU A 102 4.36 17.85 -6.20
N PHE A 103 4.03 17.06 -7.21
CA PHE A 103 4.20 17.43 -8.61
C PHE A 103 3.27 18.59 -8.98
N GLU A 104 2.01 18.56 -8.60
CA GLU A 104 1.02 19.61 -8.80
C GLU A 104 1.45 20.93 -8.14
N ASP A 105 2.05 20.86 -6.93
CA ASP A 105 2.63 22.00 -6.22
C ASP A 105 3.95 22.51 -6.85
N GLY A 106 4.47 21.90 -7.91
CA GLY A 106 5.73 22.26 -8.54
C GLY A 106 6.99 21.94 -7.70
N LYS A 107 6.86 21.12 -6.65
CA LYS A 107 7.97 20.75 -5.75
C LYS A 107 8.87 19.67 -6.31
N LEU A 108 8.36 18.87 -7.24
CA LEU A 108 9.12 17.86 -8.00
C LEU A 108 8.62 17.76 -9.43
N LEU A 109 9.48 17.22 -10.32
CA LEU A 109 9.09 16.82 -11.67
C LEU A 109 9.28 15.32 -11.82
N LEU A 110 8.47 14.70 -12.67
CA LEU A 110 8.50 13.24 -12.89
C LEU A 110 9.80 12.78 -13.53
N GLU A 111 10.43 13.61 -14.35
CA GLU A 111 11.72 13.38 -14.99
C GLU A 111 12.92 13.65 -14.07
N HIS A 112 12.74 14.22 -12.88
CA HIS A 112 13.84 14.43 -11.97
C HIS A 112 14.52 13.09 -11.62
N PRO A 113 15.87 13.05 -11.65
CA PRO A 113 16.59 11.89 -11.18
C PRO A 113 16.30 11.63 -9.70
N LEU A 114 16.14 10.36 -9.33
CA LEU A 114 15.92 9.94 -7.95
C LEU A 114 17.04 10.45 -7.02
N ALA A 115 18.28 10.48 -7.51
CA ALA A 115 19.45 10.98 -6.80
C ALA A 115 19.35 12.45 -6.36
N LYS A 116 18.47 13.24 -6.98
CA LYS A 116 18.20 14.62 -6.52
C LYS A 116 17.58 14.66 -5.12
N TYR A 117 16.84 13.63 -4.76
CA TYR A 117 16.13 13.52 -3.48
C TYR A 117 16.75 12.51 -2.53
N ILE A 118 17.39 11.49 -3.08
CA ILE A 118 18.09 10.43 -2.35
C ILE A 118 19.46 10.27 -2.98
N PRO A 119 20.48 11.03 -2.49
CA PRO A 119 21.83 11.09 -3.10
C PRO A 119 22.52 9.73 -3.24
N GLU A 120 22.18 8.75 -2.40
CA GLU A 120 22.71 7.38 -2.45
C GLU A 120 22.43 6.68 -3.78
N PHE A 121 21.47 7.17 -4.55
CA PHE A 121 21.16 6.66 -5.88
C PHE A 121 21.99 7.29 -7.02
N ALA A 122 22.94 8.18 -6.72
CA ALA A 122 23.74 8.83 -7.76
C ALA A 122 24.70 7.86 -8.48
N GLU A 123 25.27 6.89 -7.75
CA GLU A 123 26.28 5.95 -8.28
C GLU A 123 25.73 4.52 -8.43
N GLN A 124 24.46 4.39 -8.75
CA GLN A 124 23.85 3.07 -8.95
C GLN A 124 24.44 2.33 -10.15
N LYS A 125 24.54 1.01 -10.02
CA LYS A 125 24.97 0.10 -11.10
C LYS A 125 23.89 -0.95 -11.36
N VAL A 126 23.86 -1.44 -12.60
CA VAL A 126 23.02 -2.56 -12.99
C VAL A 126 23.80 -3.85 -12.81
N GLY A 127 23.21 -4.83 -12.12
CA GLY A 127 23.74 -6.19 -12.08
C GLY A 127 23.30 -6.97 -13.30
N ILE A 128 24.22 -7.42 -14.10
CA ILE A 128 24.01 -8.33 -15.23
C ILE A 128 24.61 -9.68 -14.89
N GLU A 129 23.86 -10.75 -15.11
CA GLU A 129 24.37 -12.11 -14.97
C GLU A 129 24.87 -12.59 -16.33
N ARG A 130 26.16 -12.93 -16.39
CA ARG A 130 26.81 -13.55 -17.55
C ARG A 130 27.58 -14.75 -17.08
N ASP A 131 27.32 -15.91 -17.66
CA ASP A 131 28.01 -17.19 -17.37
C ASP A 131 28.01 -17.51 -15.84
N GLY A 132 26.88 -17.24 -15.16
CA GLY A 132 26.73 -17.47 -13.72
C GLY A 132 27.51 -16.49 -12.84
N LYS A 133 28.10 -15.44 -13.40
CA LYS A 133 28.81 -14.39 -12.67
C LYS A 133 28.04 -13.06 -12.72
N LEU A 134 28.06 -12.35 -11.60
CA LEU A 134 27.50 -11.00 -11.51
C LEU A 134 28.52 -9.98 -12.03
N GLU A 135 28.16 -9.26 -13.07
CA GLU A 135 28.87 -8.09 -13.58
C GLU A 135 28.09 -6.82 -13.23
N LEU A 136 28.77 -5.81 -12.67
CA LEU A 136 28.15 -4.52 -12.35
C LEU A 136 28.51 -3.49 -13.43
N VAL A 137 27.52 -3.08 -14.20
CA VAL A 137 27.69 -2.10 -15.28
C VAL A 137 27.03 -0.74 -14.90
N PRO A 138 27.47 0.37 -15.48
CA PRO A 138 26.81 1.68 -15.28
C PRO A 138 25.36 1.65 -15.74
N LEU A 139 24.51 2.49 -15.13
CA LEU A 139 23.18 2.77 -15.65
C LEU A 139 23.25 3.38 -17.04
N ALA A 140 22.35 2.99 -17.95
CA ALA A 140 22.19 3.64 -19.24
C ALA A 140 21.69 5.10 -19.10
N ARG A 141 20.91 5.36 -18.05
CA ARG A 141 20.45 6.68 -17.62
C ARG A 141 20.10 6.67 -16.14
N PRO A 142 20.04 7.83 -15.45
CA PRO A 142 19.57 7.89 -14.09
C PRO A 142 18.15 7.38 -13.94
N ILE A 143 17.86 6.74 -12.79
CA ILE A 143 16.50 6.38 -12.39
C ILE A 143 15.72 7.67 -12.09
N THR A 144 14.51 7.80 -12.63
CA THR A 144 13.65 8.97 -12.42
C THR A 144 12.52 8.67 -11.44
N ILE A 145 11.84 9.71 -10.94
CA ILE A 145 10.63 9.58 -10.14
C ILE A 145 9.55 8.82 -10.93
N GLN A 146 9.41 9.11 -12.23
CA GLN A 146 8.48 8.40 -13.12
C GLN A 146 8.77 6.90 -13.18
N ASP A 147 10.04 6.49 -13.21
CA ASP A 147 10.41 5.07 -13.23
C ASP A 147 9.94 4.34 -11.98
N LEU A 148 9.99 4.98 -10.80
CA LEU A 148 9.48 4.42 -9.56
C LEU A 148 7.95 4.24 -9.63
N LEU A 149 7.23 5.27 -10.07
CA LEU A 149 5.76 5.25 -10.18
C LEU A 149 5.26 4.21 -11.20
N ARG A 150 6.05 3.94 -12.26
CA ARG A 150 5.73 3.00 -13.32
C ARG A 150 6.27 1.59 -13.09
N HIS A 151 7.01 1.35 -12.02
CA HIS A 151 7.73 0.09 -11.76
C HIS A 151 8.75 -0.27 -12.85
N THR A 152 9.41 0.72 -13.43
CA THR A 152 10.44 0.55 -14.48
C THR A 152 11.84 0.96 -14.02
N SER A 153 12.04 1.14 -12.72
CA SER A 153 13.31 1.56 -12.13
C SER A 153 14.39 0.46 -12.12
N GLY A 154 14.04 -0.81 -12.34
CA GLY A 154 14.96 -1.93 -12.18
C GLY A 154 15.19 -2.40 -10.74
N ILE A 155 14.66 -1.70 -9.73
CA ILE A 155 14.69 -2.15 -8.34
C ILE A 155 13.80 -3.39 -8.21
N THR A 156 14.34 -4.46 -7.59
CA THR A 156 13.68 -5.76 -7.48
C THR A 156 13.39 -6.16 -6.03
N TYR A 157 12.88 -7.37 -5.84
CA TYR A 157 12.65 -8.00 -4.53
C TYR A 157 13.47 -9.28 -4.40
N GLU A 158 13.78 -9.69 -3.19
CA GLU A 158 14.51 -10.92 -2.89
C GLU A 158 13.78 -12.20 -3.35
N HIS A 159 12.46 -12.15 -3.55
CA HIS A 159 11.62 -13.31 -3.88
C HIS A 159 11.15 -13.36 -5.34
N THR A 160 11.57 -12.43 -6.18
CA THR A 160 11.15 -12.37 -7.60
C THR A 160 12.06 -13.13 -8.53
N GLY A 161 13.13 -13.74 -8.01
CA GLY A 161 14.08 -14.55 -8.76
C GLY A 161 15.12 -15.18 -7.86
N ASN A 162 16.05 -15.93 -8.46
CA ASN A 162 17.10 -16.66 -7.76
C ASN A 162 18.53 -16.26 -8.18
N GLY A 163 18.68 -15.21 -8.99
CA GLY A 163 19.97 -14.72 -9.45
C GLY A 163 20.78 -14.03 -8.34
N PRO A 164 22.05 -13.66 -8.62
CA PRO A 164 22.97 -13.06 -7.64
C PRO A 164 22.43 -11.80 -6.99
N ILE A 165 21.71 -10.94 -7.73
CA ILE A 165 21.09 -9.72 -7.17
C ILE A 165 20.03 -10.07 -6.14
N HIS A 166 19.17 -11.07 -6.41
CA HIS A 166 18.13 -11.48 -5.46
C HIS A 166 18.76 -12.03 -4.17
N LYS A 167 19.90 -12.75 -4.29
CA LYS A 167 20.66 -13.21 -3.14
C LYS A 167 21.22 -12.05 -2.31
N MET A 168 21.75 -11.00 -2.95
CA MET A 168 22.20 -9.79 -2.25
C MET A 168 21.06 -9.15 -1.46
N TYR A 169 19.83 -9.08 -2.01
CA TYR A 169 18.66 -8.61 -1.29
C TYR A 169 18.31 -9.50 -0.09
N GLN A 170 18.38 -10.84 -0.26
CA GLN A 170 18.14 -11.79 0.84
C GLN A 170 19.16 -11.60 1.97
N ASP A 171 20.46 -11.46 1.61
CA ASP A 171 21.55 -11.32 2.56
C ASP A 171 21.55 -9.94 3.27
N SER A 172 20.99 -8.91 2.64
CA SER A 172 20.96 -7.52 3.17
C SER A 172 20.08 -7.34 4.40
N ARG A 173 19.26 -8.33 4.76
CA ARG A 173 18.29 -8.28 5.87
C ARG A 173 17.35 -7.07 5.85
N LEU A 174 17.10 -6.45 4.71
CA LEU A 174 16.20 -5.31 4.58
C LEU A 174 14.79 -5.60 5.13
N ARG A 175 14.36 -6.87 5.11
CA ARG A 175 13.08 -7.33 5.71
C ARG A 175 13.18 -7.80 7.15
N SER A 176 14.39 -8.01 7.69
CA SER A 176 14.56 -8.55 9.03
C SER A 176 14.46 -7.50 10.14
N ARG A 177 14.20 -6.23 9.82
CA ARG A 177 13.69 -5.32 10.83
C ARG A 177 12.33 -5.86 11.28
N LYS A 178 12.35 -6.69 12.34
CA LYS A 178 11.19 -6.86 13.20
C LYS A 178 10.79 -5.44 13.59
N ILE A 179 9.71 -4.97 13.01
CA ILE A 179 9.00 -3.81 13.58
C ILE A 179 8.44 -4.41 14.86
N ASP A 180 9.15 -4.25 15.97
CA ASP A 180 8.61 -4.54 17.28
C ASP A 180 7.44 -3.60 17.50
N ASN A 181 6.23 -4.12 17.29
CA ASN A 181 4.98 -3.44 17.60
C ASN A 181 4.75 -3.36 19.12
N ALA A 182 5.81 -3.51 19.94
CA ALA A 182 5.73 -3.54 21.40
C ALA A 182 5.85 -2.17 22.06
N GLU A 183 6.03 -1.08 21.29
CA GLU A 183 6.19 0.27 21.85
C GLU A 183 5.29 1.31 21.16
N HIS A 184 3.95 1.05 21.13
CA HIS A 184 2.98 2.14 20.95
C HIS A 184 1.66 1.79 21.63
#